data_ab9524a4de545a4d9590bf4d9062911b
#
_entry.id   ab9524a4de545a4d9590bf4d9062911b
#
_cell.length_a   1.000
_cell.length_b   1.000
_cell.length_c   1.000
_cell.angle_alpha   90.00
_cell.angle_beta   90.00
_cell.angle_gamma   90.00
#
_symmetry.space_group_name_H-M   'P 1'
#
loop_
_entity.id
_entity.type
_entity.pdbx_description
1 polymer ?
#
loop_
_entity_poly.entity_id
_entity_poly.type
_entity_poly.pdbx_seq_one_letter_code
_entity_poly.pdbx_strand_id
1 'polypeptide(L)'
;MNNSYAILYFQKLINCLHFFCEYTRIRKLGVPEQWIGIFKNLIDFLEVPNRIYSFRAESIPEKGVRTEALHLIRIMPAEGIMKLRLYFFLFIVCSIILPSTAFAGGKQDTAEKIVVVYTYDSFASEWGPGAEIAKRFQEQTGYTVNYVICEDSGSVLSKAMAEKKNPRADVLLGINAFLVDKTRSAGVLEPYTSPNLDKVVPKHVIMTDDQLLTPYDWGYFAIMYDTQSKVPAPQSLEDLTKPEYAKSLVIMDPRTSAPGLGFAAWTKAVYGNEYLSYWKRLMPSILTMSHSWSAGYGLFTAGEAPLAVSYTTSMAYHIRYDKTDRYQALTFAEGNMIALEGMGVVKNAPHRAAAHAFIDFMLTEKAQEVLPETQWMYPANTAVQLPESFKTVPMPKKSLTISGTEAETAVDAIISVLEK
;
A
#
# COMPACT_ATOMS: atom_id res chain seq x y z
N MET A 1 21.11 18.47 -45.18
CA MET A 1 20.25 18.53 -44.00
C MET A 1 18.81 18.40 -44.53
N ASN A 2 17.93 17.46 -44.27
CA ASN A 2 17.82 16.53 -43.20
C ASN A 2 16.84 15.39 -43.55
N ASN A 3 17.33 14.27 -44.04
CA ASN A 3 16.50 13.06 -44.15
C ASN A 3 16.37 12.34 -42.78
N SER A 4 17.15 12.72 -41.80
CA SER A 4 17.23 12.01 -40.52
C SER A 4 15.97 12.15 -39.62
N TYR A 5 15.28 13.29 -39.68
CA TYR A 5 14.07 13.51 -38.86
C TYR A 5 12.84 12.80 -39.39
N ALA A 6 12.71 12.72 -40.73
CA ALA A 6 11.62 11.98 -41.34
C ALA A 6 11.75 10.50 -41.03
N ILE A 7 12.96 9.95 -41.02
CA ILE A 7 13.25 8.55 -40.68
C ILE A 7 12.95 8.27 -39.20
N LEU A 8 13.29 9.18 -38.30
CA LEU A 8 13.03 9.04 -36.85
C LEU A 8 11.53 9.09 -36.52
N TYR A 9 10.77 9.94 -37.22
CA TYR A 9 9.31 10.03 -37.06
C TYR A 9 8.60 8.82 -37.69
N PHE A 10 9.09 8.33 -38.80
CA PHE A 10 8.60 7.10 -39.45
C PHE A 10 8.89 5.88 -38.56
N GLN A 11 10.08 5.81 -37.94
CA GLN A 11 10.46 4.73 -37.02
C GLN A 11 9.63 4.77 -35.74
N LYS A 12 9.33 5.95 -35.22
CA LYS A 12 8.39 6.09 -34.06
C LYS A 12 6.96 5.71 -34.44
N LEU A 13 6.50 6.02 -35.64
CA LEU A 13 5.19 5.63 -36.13
C LEU A 13 5.09 4.10 -36.32
N ILE A 14 6.13 3.49 -36.89
CA ILE A 14 6.23 2.02 -37.07
C ILE A 14 6.30 1.35 -35.69
N ASN A 15 7.04 1.87 -34.72
CA ASN A 15 7.10 1.34 -33.38
C ASN A 15 5.76 1.49 -32.64
N CYS A 16 5.03 2.58 -32.85
CA CYS A 16 3.66 2.73 -32.33
C CYS A 16 2.69 1.74 -32.99
N LEU A 17 2.80 1.52 -34.30
CA LEU A 17 1.98 0.54 -35.03
C LEU A 17 2.36 -0.90 -34.64
N HIS A 18 3.63 -1.19 -34.43
CA HIS A 18 4.11 -2.48 -33.90
C HIS A 18 3.61 -2.72 -32.46
N PHE A 19 3.63 -1.69 -31.60
CA PHE A 19 3.08 -1.76 -30.24
C PHE A 19 1.56 -1.99 -30.25
N PHE A 20 0.83 -1.42 -31.22
CA PHE A 20 -0.59 -1.70 -31.41
C PHE A 20 -0.86 -3.08 -32.03
N CYS A 21 0.10 -3.65 -32.77
CA CYS A 21 0.00 -4.94 -33.45
C CYS A 21 0.57 -6.13 -32.65
N GLU A 22 0.91 -6.01 -31.37
CA GLU A 22 1.12 -7.20 -30.54
C GLU A 22 -0.17 -8.05 -30.57
N TYR A 23 -0.13 -9.10 -31.36
CA TYR A 23 -1.24 -9.99 -31.74
C TYR A 23 -2.10 -10.47 -30.54
N THR A 24 -1.49 -10.62 -29.39
CA THR A 24 -2.15 -10.98 -28.12
C THR A 24 -2.98 -9.86 -27.50
N ARG A 25 -2.66 -8.59 -27.77
CA ARG A 25 -3.36 -7.44 -27.18
C ARG A 25 -4.57 -6.99 -27.98
N ILE A 26 -4.49 -7.03 -29.31
CA ILE A 26 -5.60 -6.65 -30.21
C ILE A 26 -6.73 -7.68 -30.13
N ARG A 27 -6.40 -8.96 -30.00
CA ARG A 27 -7.40 -10.04 -29.80
C ARG A 27 -8.22 -9.88 -28.53
N LYS A 28 -7.61 -9.33 -27.48
CA LYS A 28 -8.31 -9.00 -26.20
C LYS A 28 -9.27 -7.80 -26.31
N LEU A 29 -9.13 -6.97 -27.34
CA LEU A 29 -9.99 -5.81 -27.60
C LEU A 29 -11.19 -6.14 -28.50
N GLY A 30 -11.39 -7.41 -28.90
CA GLY A 30 -12.54 -7.84 -29.69
C GLY A 30 -12.51 -7.37 -31.15
N VAL A 31 -11.34 -6.99 -31.69
CA VAL A 31 -11.21 -6.58 -33.10
C VAL A 31 -11.33 -7.81 -34.00
N PRO A 32 -12.23 -7.80 -35.02
CA PRO A 32 -12.39 -8.92 -35.95
C PRO A 32 -11.10 -9.27 -36.71
N GLU A 33 -10.82 -10.56 -36.89
CA GLU A 33 -9.56 -11.05 -37.51
C GLU A 33 -9.27 -10.47 -38.93
N GLN A 34 -10.30 -10.19 -39.69
CA GLN A 34 -10.18 -9.56 -40.99
C GLN A 34 -9.51 -8.18 -40.98
N TRP A 35 -9.65 -7.42 -39.87
CA TRP A 35 -9.01 -6.13 -39.69
C TRP A 35 -7.54 -6.25 -39.28
N ILE A 36 -7.21 -7.29 -38.53
CA ILE A 36 -5.83 -7.61 -38.14
C ILE A 36 -4.99 -7.92 -39.40
N GLY A 37 -5.56 -8.65 -40.34
CA GLY A 37 -4.93 -8.93 -41.64
C GLY A 37 -4.66 -7.67 -42.49
N ILE A 38 -5.58 -6.72 -42.49
CA ILE A 38 -5.44 -5.43 -43.19
C ILE A 38 -4.33 -4.59 -42.56
N PHE A 39 -4.27 -4.52 -41.25
CA PHE A 39 -3.21 -3.79 -40.53
C PHE A 39 -1.84 -4.42 -40.76
N LYS A 40 -1.75 -5.75 -40.78
CA LYS A 40 -0.49 -6.45 -41.05
C LYS A 40 0.01 -6.16 -42.47
N ASN A 41 -0.84 -6.25 -43.49
CA ASN A 41 -0.49 -5.93 -44.85
C ASN A 41 -0.08 -4.46 -45.03
N LEU A 42 -0.64 -3.53 -44.24
CA LEU A 42 -0.26 -2.12 -44.26
C LEU A 42 1.14 -1.91 -43.65
N ILE A 43 1.47 -2.63 -42.61
CA ILE A 43 2.81 -2.61 -41.98
C ILE A 43 3.85 -3.19 -42.92
N ASP A 44 3.57 -4.36 -43.49
CA ASP A 44 4.46 -5.02 -44.46
C ASP A 44 4.70 -4.15 -45.71
N PHE A 45 3.72 -3.33 -46.11
CA PHE A 45 3.86 -2.37 -47.21
C PHE A 45 4.70 -1.14 -46.85
N LEU A 46 4.78 -0.77 -45.56
CA LEU A 46 5.54 0.36 -45.02
C LEU A 46 6.97 -0.01 -44.67
N GLU A 47 7.32 -1.30 -44.60
CA GLU A 47 8.69 -1.78 -44.39
C GLU A 47 9.50 -1.67 -45.70
N VAL A 48 10.17 -0.54 -45.91
CA VAL A 48 11.20 -0.37 -46.93
C VAL A 48 12.46 -1.11 -46.47
N PRO A 49 13.15 -1.89 -47.34
CA PRO A 49 14.26 -2.75 -46.92
C PRO A 49 15.39 -1.97 -46.29
N ASN A 50 15.78 -2.43 -45.07
CA ASN A 50 16.92 -1.93 -44.30
C ASN A 50 18.24 -2.16 -45.06
N ARG A 51 18.72 -1.17 -45.79
CA ARG A 51 20.14 -0.96 -46.09
C ARG A 51 20.48 0.51 -45.98
N ILE A 52 21.50 0.77 -45.12
CA ILE A 52 22.27 2.02 -45.01
C ILE A 52 21.81 2.97 -43.85
N TYR A 53 22.79 3.14 -42.97
CA TYR A 53 23.14 4.20 -42.03
C TYR A 53 22.94 3.90 -40.51
N SER A 54 24.09 3.52 -39.94
CA SER A 54 24.38 3.70 -38.50
C SER A 54 24.72 5.19 -38.26
N PHE A 55 23.97 5.86 -37.42
CA PHE A 55 24.38 7.17 -36.90
C PHE A 55 24.02 7.29 -35.39
N ARG A 56 24.98 7.80 -34.63
CA ARG A 56 24.94 8.01 -33.18
C ARG A 56 24.04 9.20 -32.82
N ALA A 57 23.15 9.06 -31.84
CA ALA A 57 22.26 10.12 -31.39
C ALA A 57 22.94 11.03 -30.37
N GLU A 58 23.02 12.30 -30.65
CA GLU A 58 23.24 13.37 -29.67
C GLU A 58 21.98 14.26 -29.61
N SER A 59 21.69 14.77 -28.41
CA SER A 59 20.48 15.43 -27.97
C SER A 59 20.16 16.74 -28.68
N ILE A 60 18.85 16.96 -29.07
CA ILE A 60 18.34 18.16 -29.73
C ILE A 60 17.10 18.70 -28.98
N PRO A 61 16.97 20.03 -28.78
CA PRO A 61 15.86 20.62 -28.01
C PRO A 61 14.57 20.85 -28.82
N GLU A 62 13.44 20.83 -28.10
CA GLU A 62 12.03 20.71 -28.53
C GLU A 62 11.40 21.86 -29.36
N LYS A 63 12.07 22.91 -29.73
CA LYS A 63 11.45 24.14 -30.28
C LYS A 63 11.45 24.29 -31.82
N GLY A 64 11.71 23.25 -32.59
CA GLY A 64 11.81 23.34 -34.07
C GLY A 64 10.74 22.60 -34.88
N VAL A 65 9.86 21.81 -34.29
CA VAL A 65 9.11 20.76 -34.98
C VAL A 65 7.94 21.25 -35.87
N ARG A 66 7.37 22.42 -35.60
CA ARG A 66 6.19 22.92 -36.37
C ARG A 66 6.49 23.49 -37.74
N THR A 67 7.69 24.03 -37.94
CA THR A 67 8.06 24.69 -39.21
C THR A 67 8.55 23.71 -40.27
N GLU A 68 9.11 22.57 -39.89
CA GLU A 68 9.67 21.58 -40.83
C GLU A 68 8.62 20.64 -41.43
N ALA A 69 7.52 20.34 -40.72
CA ALA A 69 6.43 19.52 -41.24
C ALA A 69 5.74 20.19 -42.47
N LEU A 70 5.62 21.51 -42.46
CA LEU A 70 5.09 22.28 -43.58
C LEU A 70 6.05 22.33 -44.77
N HIS A 71 7.35 22.21 -44.54
CA HIS A 71 8.36 22.21 -45.61
C HIS A 71 8.44 20.87 -46.33
N LEU A 72 8.24 19.75 -45.63
CA LEU A 72 8.22 18.40 -46.21
C LEU A 72 7.03 18.15 -47.15
N ILE A 73 5.85 18.71 -46.82
CA ILE A 73 4.67 18.62 -47.71
C ILE A 73 4.89 19.36 -49.03
N ARG A 74 5.77 20.35 -49.04
CA ARG A 74 6.07 21.18 -50.24
C ARG A 74 7.04 20.53 -51.21
N ILE A 75 7.74 19.46 -50.84
CA ILE A 75 8.75 18.77 -51.62
C ILE A 75 8.23 17.42 -52.19
N MET A 76 7.04 16.98 -51.78
CA MET A 76 6.46 15.72 -52.25
C MET A 76 5.95 15.87 -53.72
N PRO A 77 6.22 14.89 -54.58
CA PRO A 77 5.63 14.88 -55.93
C PRO A 77 4.10 14.82 -55.85
N ALA A 78 3.43 15.45 -56.83
CA ALA A 78 1.97 15.62 -56.83
C ALA A 78 1.19 14.31 -56.62
N GLU A 79 1.70 13.18 -57.08
CA GLU A 79 1.13 11.85 -56.86
C GLU A 79 1.19 11.41 -55.40
N GLY A 80 2.22 11.74 -54.66
CA GLY A 80 2.37 11.44 -53.25
C GLY A 80 1.37 12.22 -52.37
N ILE A 81 1.18 13.51 -52.72
CA ILE A 81 0.21 14.38 -52.04
C ILE A 81 -1.23 13.90 -52.29
N MET A 82 -1.52 13.45 -53.53
CA MET A 82 -2.84 12.95 -53.88
C MET A 82 -3.17 11.63 -53.19
N LYS A 83 -2.19 10.71 -53.07
CA LYS A 83 -2.33 9.46 -52.29
C LYS A 83 -2.50 9.74 -50.79
N LEU A 84 -1.73 10.64 -50.21
CA LEU A 84 -1.86 11.04 -48.81
C LEU A 84 -3.23 11.65 -48.50
N ARG A 85 -3.76 12.51 -49.40
CA ARG A 85 -5.11 13.08 -49.27
C ARG A 85 -6.20 12.02 -49.41
N LEU A 86 -6.02 11.04 -50.31
CA LEU A 86 -6.97 9.94 -50.47
C LEU A 86 -7.01 9.05 -49.23
N TYR A 87 -5.86 8.72 -48.66
CA TYR A 87 -5.81 7.92 -47.39
C TYR A 87 -6.34 8.67 -46.20
N PHE A 88 -6.10 9.97 -46.10
CA PHE A 88 -6.67 10.81 -45.06
C PHE A 88 -8.20 10.94 -45.20
N PHE A 89 -8.68 11.05 -46.42
CA PHE A 89 -10.12 11.07 -46.72
C PHE A 89 -10.79 9.72 -46.43
N LEU A 90 -10.15 8.60 -46.81
CA LEU A 90 -10.60 7.26 -46.47
C LEU A 90 -10.60 7.02 -44.95
N PHE A 91 -9.61 7.52 -44.22
CA PHE A 91 -9.57 7.45 -42.78
C PHE A 91 -10.72 8.24 -42.12
N ILE A 92 -11.01 9.43 -42.60
CA ILE A 92 -12.15 10.24 -42.12
C ILE A 92 -13.48 9.55 -42.50
N VAL A 93 -13.63 9.03 -43.71
CA VAL A 93 -14.85 8.33 -44.12
C VAL A 93 -15.04 7.03 -43.35
N CYS A 94 -13.98 6.25 -43.06
CA CYS A 94 -14.05 5.10 -42.17
C CYS A 94 -14.38 5.50 -40.72
N SER A 95 -13.91 6.65 -40.26
CA SER A 95 -14.24 7.16 -38.91
C SER A 95 -15.69 7.64 -38.80
N ILE A 96 -16.33 8.03 -39.89
CA ILE A 96 -17.72 8.50 -39.94
C ILE A 96 -18.70 7.34 -40.23
N ILE A 97 -18.28 6.27 -40.90
CA ILE A 97 -19.09 5.08 -41.20
C ILE A 97 -19.09 4.05 -40.08
N LEU A 98 -18.23 4.21 -39.03
CA LEU A 98 -18.31 3.47 -37.80
C LEU A 98 -19.28 4.17 -36.86
N PRO A 99 -20.57 3.86 -37.08
CA PRO A 99 -21.47 4.32 -36.13
C PRO A 99 -22.48 3.56 -35.59
N SER A 100 -23.24 3.86 -35.19
CA SER A 100 -24.68 3.86 -34.86
C SER A 100 -25.42 2.53 -34.86
N THR A 101 -24.80 1.41 -35.00
CA THR A 101 -25.50 0.10 -34.94
C THR A 101 -25.10 -0.81 -33.79
N ALA A 102 -24.58 -0.31 -32.74
CA ALA A 102 -24.18 -1.20 -31.65
C ALA A 102 -24.43 -0.72 -30.22
N PHE A 103 -25.37 0.15 -29.96
CA PHE A 103 -25.70 0.43 -28.55
C PHE A 103 -27.20 0.59 -28.30
N ALA A 104 -27.99 -0.36 -28.83
CA ALA A 104 -29.29 -0.70 -28.27
C ALA A 104 -29.24 -2.11 -27.68
N GLY A 105 -28.19 -2.39 -26.94
CA GLY A 105 -28.06 -3.52 -26.03
C GLY A 105 -28.02 -2.92 -24.64
N GLY A 106 -28.92 -3.36 -23.75
CA GLY A 106 -28.99 -2.87 -22.40
C GLY A 106 -27.60 -2.76 -21.77
N LYS A 107 -27.36 -1.70 -21.01
CA LYS A 107 -26.29 -1.61 -20.05
C LYS A 107 -26.38 -2.86 -19.15
N GLN A 108 -25.71 -3.90 -19.55
CA GLN A 108 -25.17 -4.82 -18.59
C GLN A 108 -24.03 -4.01 -17.96
N ASP A 109 -24.31 -3.37 -16.82
CA ASP A 109 -23.28 -2.89 -15.92
C ASP A 109 -22.41 -4.13 -15.60
N THR A 110 -21.40 -4.35 -16.43
CA THR A 110 -20.21 -5.06 -15.97
C THR A 110 -19.51 -4.09 -15.05
N ALA A 111 -20.12 -3.85 -13.88
CA ALA A 111 -19.46 -3.18 -12.78
C ALA A 111 -18.09 -3.86 -12.65
N GLU A 112 -17.05 -3.08 -12.78
CA GLU A 112 -15.69 -3.58 -12.73
C GLU A 112 -15.57 -4.36 -11.41
N LYS A 113 -15.38 -5.69 -11.50
CA LYS A 113 -15.36 -6.56 -10.31
C LYS A 113 -14.04 -6.40 -9.58
N ILE A 114 -13.76 -5.18 -9.13
CA ILE A 114 -12.55 -4.83 -8.37
C ILE A 114 -12.93 -4.19 -7.04
N VAL A 115 -12.00 -4.27 -6.10
CA VAL A 115 -11.95 -3.44 -4.89
C VAL A 115 -10.56 -2.84 -4.77
N VAL A 116 -10.49 -1.52 -4.57
CA VAL A 116 -9.24 -0.79 -4.38
C VAL A 116 -9.02 -0.60 -2.88
N VAL A 117 -7.98 -1.22 -2.36
CA VAL A 117 -7.64 -1.21 -0.93
C VAL A 117 -6.35 -0.45 -0.72
N TYR A 118 -6.39 0.67 0.02
CA TYR A 118 -5.19 1.36 0.47
C TYR A 118 -4.70 0.70 1.74
N THR A 119 -3.44 0.28 1.73
CA THR A 119 -2.82 -0.43 2.85
C THR A 119 -1.32 -0.12 2.96
N TYR A 120 -0.68 -0.59 4.00
CA TYR A 120 0.74 -0.39 4.26
C TYR A 120 1.62 -1.47 3.62
N ASP A 121 2.93 -1.20 3.59
CA ASP A 121 3.92 -1.98 2.85
C ASP A 121 4.00 -3.44 3.31
N SER A 122 4.07 -3.70 4.62
CA SER A 122 4.22 -5.05 5.15
C SER A 122 2.98 -5.93 4.92
N PHE A 123 1.77 -5.35 4.87
CA PHE A 123 0.56 -6.11 4.56
C PHE A 123 0.56 -6.64 3.12
N ALA A 124 1.00 -5.81 2.17
CA ALA A 124 0.95 -6.11 0.74
C ALA A 124 2.29 -6.61 0.16
N SER A 125 3.32 -6.82 1.00
CA SER A 125 4.60 -7.40 0.60
C SER A 125 4.46 -8.87 0.16
N GLU A 126 5.49 -9.41 -0.48
CA GLU A 126 5.52 -10.83 -0.91
C GLU A 126 5.37 -11.81 0.26
N TRP A 127 5.86 -11.44 1.45
CA TRP A 127 5.76 -12.24 2.68
C TRP A 127 4.55 -11.89 3.55
N GLY A 128 3.83 -10.81 3.20
CA GLY A 128 2.63 -10.35 3.92
C GLY A 128 1.37 -11.12 3.55
N PRO A 129 0.26 -10.87 4.25
CA PRO A 129 -1.01 -11.57 4.05
C PRO A 129 -1.73 -11.20 2.75
N GLY A 130 -1.40 -10.05 2.15
CA GLY A 130 -2.20 -9.42 1.09
C GLY A 130 -2.43 -10.32 -0.11
N ALA A 131 -1.39 -11.01 -0.61
CA ALA A 131 -1.50 -11.84 -1.81
C ALA A 131 -2.45 -13.05 -1.60
N GLU A 132 -2.33 -13.75 -0.46
CA GLU A 132 -3.19 -14.92 -0.17
C GLU A 132 -4.62 -14.48 0.16
N ILE A 133 -4.81 -13.37 0.87
CA ILE A 133 -6.12 -12.77 1.12
C ILE A 133 -6.80 -12.37 -0.19
N ALA A 134 -6.09 -11.70 -1.11
CA ALA A 134 -6.64 -11.32 -2.41
C ALA A 134 -7.08 -12.53 -3.24
N LYS A 135 -6.25 -13.58 -3.26
CA LYS A 135 -6.57 -14.85 -3.93
C LYS A 135 -7.83 -15.48 -3.36
N ARG A 136 -7.90 -15.68 -2.04
CA ARG A 136 -9.05 -16.31 -1.36
C ARG A 136 -10.32 -15.48 -1.50
N PHE A 137 -10.20 -14.16 -1.47
CA PHE A 137 -11.31 -13.24 -1.71
C PHE A 137 -11.85 -13.38 -3.13
N GLN A 138 -10.97 -13.40 -4.14
CA GLN A 138 -11.35 -13.59 -5.53
C GLN A 138 -12.04 -14.95 -5.75
N GLU A 139 -11.50 -16.02 -5.18
CA GLU A 139 -12.09 -17.35 -5.27
C GLU A 139 -13.50 -17.41 -4.66
N GLN A 140 -13.74 -16.67 -3.58
CA GLN A 140 -15.03 -16.71 -2.88
C GLN A 140 -16.08 -15.76 -3.49
N THR A 141 -15.65 -14.59 -3.99
CA THR A 141 -16.58 -13.52 -4.35
C THR A 141 -16.55 -13.17 -5.84
N GLY A 142 -15.49 -13.54 -6.54
CA GLY A 142 -15.24 -13.15 -7.92
C GLY A 142 -14.75 -11.70 -8.08
N TYR A 143 -14.54 -10.94 -6.99
CA TYR A 143 -13.90 -9.62 -7.03
C TYR A 143 -12.38 -9.76 -7.01
N THR A 144 -11.68 -8.89 -7.72
CA THR A 144 -10.22 -8.76 -7.69
C THR A 144 -9.81 -7.64 -6.74
N VAL A 145 -8.82 -7.87 -5.88
CA VAL A 145 -8.26 -6.82 -5.01
C VAL A 145 -7.14 -6.10 -5.75
N ASN A 146 -7.19 -4.77 -5.72
CA ASN A 146 -6.11 -3.89 -6.16
C ASN A 146 -5.55 -3.16 -4.94
N TYR A 147 -4.40 -3.60 -4.44
CA TYR A 147 -3.71 -2.93 -3.34
C TYR A 147 -2.96 -1.70 -3.83
N VAL A 148 -3.18 -0.58 -3.17
CA VAL A 148 -2.36 0.63 -3.30
C VAL A 148 -1.52 0.73 -2.04
N ILE A 149 -0.23 0.50 -2.20
CA ILE A 149 0.71 0.41 -1.08
C ILE A 149 1.12 1.80 -0.64
N CYS A 150 0.94 2.09 0.64
CA CYS A 150 1.47 3.24 1.35
C CYS A 150 2.62 2.77 2.25
N GLU A 151 3.39 3.71 2.81
CA GLU A 151 4.53 3.33 3.67
C GLU A 151 4.05 2.65 4.96
N ASP A 152 3.08 3.28 5.65
CA ASP A 152 2.54 2.78 6.93
C ASP A 152 1.12 3.38 7.17
N SER A 153 0.47 3.05 8.26
CA SER A 153 -0.93 3.40 8.58
C SER A 153 -1.23 4.92 8.53
N GLY A 154 -0.31 5.75 9.01
CA GLY A 154 -0.44 7.21 8.92
C GLY A 154 -0.46 7.72 7.48
N SER A 155 0.32 7.11 6.60
CA SER A 155 0.37 7.42 5.17
C SER A 155 -0.91 6.97 4.45
N VAL A 156 -1.52 5.84 4.84
CA VAL A 156 -2.83 5.39 4.34
C VAL A 156 -3.90 6.45 4.56
N LEU A 157 -4.03 6.94 5.81
CA LEU A 157 -5.00 7.96 6.15
C LEU A 157 -4.71 9.28 5.44
N SER A 158 -3.45 9.72 5.41
CA SER A 158 -3.04 10.98 4.77
C SER A 158 -3.37 11.00 3.29
N LYS A 159 -3.13 9.88 2.59
CA LYS A 159 -3.47 9.72 1.17
C LYS A 159 -4.99 9.82 0.95
N ALA A 160 -5.78 9.13 1.76
CA ALA A 160 -7.25 9.20 1.67
C ALA A 160 -7.77 10.62 1.92
N MET A 161 -7.18 11.35 2.88
CA MET A 161 -7.53 12.74 3.16
C MET A 161 -7.23 13.66 1.96
N ALA A 162 -6.09 13.48 1.30
CA ALA A 162 -5.72 14.25 0.11
C ALA A 162 -6.70 14.01 -1.05
N GLU A 163 -7.24 12.81 -1.16
CA GLU A 163 -8.17 12.40 -2.22
C GLU A 163 -9.66 12.52 -1.83
N LYS A 164 -9.99 13.07 -0.67
CA LYS A 164 -11.35 13.13 -0.10
C LYS A 164 -12.41 13.64 -1.07
N LYS A 165 -12.07 14.60 -1.95
CA LYS A 165 -13.02 15.17 -2.93
C LYS A 165 -13.33 14.25 -4.10
N ASN A 166 -12.41 13.35 -4.44
CA ASN A 166 -12.54 12.37 -5.50
C ASN A 166 -11.83 11.08 -5.08
N PRO A 167 -12.45 10.28 -4.20
CA PRO A 167 -11.86 9.07 -3.66
C PRO A 167 -11.53 8.07 -4.76
N ARG A 168 -10.38 7.43 -4.62
CA ARG A 168 -9.95 6.33 -5.50
C ARG A 168 -9.92 5.00 -4.77
N ALA A 169 -9.85 5.03 -3.45
CA ALA A 169 -9.93 3.84 -2.61
C ALA A 169 -11.37 3.47 -2.35
N ASP A 170 -11.61 2.18 -2.16
CA ASP A 170 -12.87 1.63 -1.67
C ASP A 170 -12.77 1.29 -0.18
N VAL A 171 -11.60 0.82 0.25
CA VAL A 171 -11.29 0.44 1.64
C VAL A 171 -9.98 1.05 2.08
N LEU A 172 -9.92 1.56 3.31
CA LEU A 172 -8.67 1.81 4.03
C LEU A 172 -8.44 0.63 4.98
N LEU A 173 -7.26 0.02 4.91
CA LEU A 173 -6.87 -1.11 5.75
C LEU A 173 -5.58 -0.79 6.49
N GLY A 174 -5.52 -1.09 7.78
CA GLY A 174 -4.37 -0.81 8.64
C GLY A 174 -4.47 0.51 9.40
N ILE A 175 -5.68 1.04 9.57
CA ILE A 175 -5.87 2.20 10.45
C ILE A 175 -5.82 1.75 11.90
N ASN A 176 -4.81 2.20 12.65
CA ASN A 176 -4.69 1.84 14.06
C ASN A 176 -5.66 2.63 14.96
N ALA A 177 -5.88 2.12 16.18
CA ALA A 177 -6.85 2.69 17.13
C ALA A 177 -6.58 4.16 17.48
N PHE A 178 -5.33 4.62 17.48
CA PHE A 178 -4.98 6.00 17.79
C PHE A 178 -5.34 6.99 16.70
N LEU A 179 -5.57 6.51 15.48
CA LEU A 179 -6.00 7.34 14.34
C LEU A 179 -7.52 7.46 14.22
N VAL A 180 -8.30 6.84 15.12
CA VAL A 180 -9.77 6.84 15.08
C VAL A 180 -10.33 8.25 15.08
N ASP A 181 -9.92 9.11 16.02
CA ASP A 181 -10.46 10.47 16.15
C ASP A 181 -10.07 11.33 14.94
N LYS A 182 -8.86 11.19 14.45
CA LYS A 182 -8.38 11.84 13.23
C LYS A 182 -9.15 11.38 12.00
N THR A 183 -9.38 10.08 11.88
CA THR A 183 -10.18 9.48 10.78
C THR A 183 -11.63 9.99 10.80
N ARG A 184 -12.22 10.04 11.99
CA ARG A 184 -13.57 10.59 12.19
C ARG A 184 -13.65 12.07 11.79
N SER A 185 -12.72 12.88 12.27
CA SER A 185 -12.63 14.32 11.95
C SER A 185 -12.36 14.58 10.48
N ALA A 186 -11.53 13.73 9.84
CA ALA A 186 -11.27 13.80 8.40
C ALA A 186 -12.51 13.52 7.57
N GLY A 187 -13.46 12.71 8.07
CA GLY A 187 -14.71 12.35 7.38
C GLY A 187 -14.47 11.68 6.03
N VAL A 188 -13.47 10.81 5.95
CA VAL A 188 -13.08 10.05 4.75
C VAL A 188 -13.69 8.65 4.71
N LEU A 189 -14.24 8.17 5.82
CA LEU A 189 -14.94 6.89 5.92
C LEU A 189 -16.44 7.10 6.10
N GLU A 190 -17.21 6.07 5.77
CA GLU A 190 -18.62 5.94 6.10
C GLU A 190 -18.85 4.72 7.01
N PRO A 191 -19.86 4.79 7.91
CA PRO A 191 -20.17 3.66 8.78
C PRO A 191 -20.57 2.41 8.00
N TYR A 192 -20.04 1.26 8.40
CA TYR A 192 -20.44 -0.04 7.91
C TYR A 192 -20.34 -1.10 9.01
N THR A 193 -21.43 -1.82 9.25
CA THR A 193 -21.45 -2.95 10.18
C THR A 193 -21.47 -4.24 9.38
N SER A 194 -20.37 -5.00 9.46
CA SER A 194 -20.34 -6.34 8.90
C SER A 194 -21.32 -7.27 9.63
N PRO A 195 -22.10 -8.09 8.93
CA PRO A 195 -22.96 -9.09 9.57
C PRO A 195 -22.21 -10.18 10.35
N ASN A 196 -20.88 -10.21 10.22
CA ASN A 196 -20.01 -11.14 10.92
C ASN A 196 -19.40 -10.52 12.21
N LEU A 197 -19.45 -9.20 12.40
CA LEU A 197 -18.73 -8.51 13.47
C LEU A 197 -19.03 -9.07 14.86
N ASP A 198 -20.31 -9.09 15.25
CA ASP A 198 -20.73 -9.53 16.61
C ASP A 198 -20.57 -11.03 16.84
N LYS A 199 -20.37 -11.80 15.77
CA LYS A 199 -20.25 -13.27 15.87
C LYS A 199 -18.84 -13.72 16.18
N VAL A 200 -17.84 -12.94 15.76
CA VAL A 200 -16.45 -13.39 15.73
C VAL A 200 -15.48 -12.47 16.46
N VAL A 201 -15.82 -11.20 16.62
CA VAL A 201 -14.92 -10.20 17.19
C VAL A 201 -15.21 -9.97 18.67
N PRO A 202 -14.23 -10.16 19.57
CA PRO A 202 -14.41 -9.89 21.00
C PRO A 202 -14.62 -8.40 21.26
N LYS A 203 -15.44 -8.08 22.25
CA LYS A 203 -15.76 -6.68 22.59
C LYS A 203 -14.54 -5.81 22.90
N HIS A 204 -13.48 -6.40 23.48
CA HIS A 204 -12.29 -5.65 23.86
C HIS A 204 -11.41 -5.21 22.69
N VAL A 205 -11.66 -5.72 21.48
CA VAL A 205 -10.97 -5.28 20.26
C VAL A 205 -11.85 -4.42 19.35
N ILE A 206 -13.10 -4.11 19.74
CA ILE A 206 -13.94 -3.15 19.02
C ILE A 206 -13.31 -1.76 19.16
N MET A 207 -13.04 -1.13 18.02
CA MET A 207 -12.31 0.13 17.96
C MET A 207 -13.22 1.35 18.07
N THR A 208 -14.42 1.26 17.55
CA THR A 208 -15.36 2.39 17.46
C THR A 208 -16.80 1.93 17.67
N ASP A 209 -17.60 2.73 18.35
CA ASP A 209 -19.04 2.49 18.50
C ASP A 209 -19.84 3.01 17.29
N ASP A 210 -19.23 3.88 16.47
CA ASP A 210 -19.85 4.50 15.29
C ASP A 210 -19.67 3.70 13.99
N GLN A 211 -19.11 2.49 14.08
CA GLN A 211 -18.91 1.55 12.98
C GLN A 211 -18.05 2.10 11.80
N LEU A 212 -17.22 3.12 12.05
CA LEU A 212 -16.30 3.65 11.03
C LEU A 212 -15.16 2.68 10.74
N LEU A 213 -14.71 1.91 11.74
CA LEU A 213 -13.63 0.95 11.62
C LEU A 213 -14.05 -0.42 12.14
N THR A 214 -13.83 -1.43 11.32
CA THR A 214 -13.97 -2.84 11.64
C THR A 214 -12.59 -3.38 11.99
N PRO A 215 -12.34 -3.90 13.21
CA PRO A 215 -11.06 -4.48 13.57
C PRO A 215 -10.83 -5.78 12.78
N TYR A 216 -9.57 -6.05 12.40
CA TYR A 216 -9.21 -7.30 11.75
C TYR A 216 -8.06 -8.03 12.42
N ASP A 217 -7.18 -7.32 13.11
CA ASP A 217 -6.13 -7.91 13.94
C ASP A 217 -5.81 -7.05 15.17
N TRP A 218 -5.04 -7.65 16.09
CA TRP A 218 -4.63 -6.98 17.31
C TRP A 218 -3.38 -7.62 17.92
N GLY A 219 -2.79 -6.91 18.88
CA GLY A 219 -1.64 -7.37 19.65
C GLY A 219 -1.27 -6.38 20.74
N TYR A 220 -0.01 -6.41 21.16
CA TYR A 220 0.55 -5.42 22.08
C TYR A 220 1.86 -4.90 21.53
N PHE A 221 2.08 -3.59 21.63
CA PHE A 221 3.40 -3.04 21.38
C PHE A 221 4.38 -3.53 22.43
N ALA A 222 5.61 -3.80 21.99
CA ALA A 222 6.67 -4.29 22.84
C ALA A 222 8.03 -3.74 22.39
N ILE A 223 8.99 -3.77 23.30
CA ILE A 223 10.40 -3.65 22.92
C ILE A 223 10.88 -5.05 22.58
N MET A 224 11.31 -5.23 21.34
CA MET A 224 12.04 -6.44 20.94
C MET A 224 13.49 -6.34 21.38
N TYR A 225 14.02 -7.44 21.86
CA TYR A 225 15.36 -7.55 22.41
C TYR A 225 16.13 -8.71 21.81
N ASP A 226 17.35 -8.45 21.40
CA ASP A 226 18.30 -9.46 20.96
C ASP A 226 19.08 -10.02 22.14
N THR A 227 18.82 -11.28 22.53
CA THR A 227 19.45 -11.94 23.68
C THR A 227 20.93 -12.19 23.50
N GLN A 228 21.46 -12.11 22.27
CA GLN A 228 22.89 -12.21 21.97
C GLN A 228 23.61 -10.86 22.10
N SER A 229 22.87 -9.80 22.39
CA SER A 229 23.45 -8.48 22.65
C SER A 229 24.28 -8.44 23.94
N LYS A 230 25.24 -7.51 23.95
CA LYS A 230 25.98 -7.17 25.18
C LYS A 230 25.22 -6.24 26.09
N VAL A 231 24.18 -5.60 25.61
CA VAL A 231 23.30 -4.73 26.38
C VAL A 231 22.33 -5.60 27.18
N PRO A 232 22.14 -5.39 28.48
CA PRO A 232 21.19 -6.18 29.27
C PRO A 232 19.74 -5.96 28.82
N ALA A 233 18.88 -6.95 29.04
CA ALA A 233 17.44 -6.78 28.79
C ALA A 233 16.84 -5.73 29.72
N PRO A 234 16.23 -4.63 29.22
CA PRO A 234 15.55 -3.66 30.06
C PRO A 234 14.33 -4.30 30.74
N GLN A 235 14.09 -3.92 32.00
CA GLN A 235 12.99 -4.45 32.80
C GLN A 235 11.81 -3.48 32.89
N SER A 236 11.98 -2.28 32.36
CA SER A 236 10.97 -1.20 32.34
C SER A 236 11.26 -0.23 31.19
N LEU A 237 10.31 0.63 30.87
CA LEU A 237 10.55 1.76 29.98
C LEU A 237 11.61 2.70 30.53
N GLU A 238 11.65 2.90 31.86
CA GLU A 238 12.63 3.78 32.48
C GLU A 238 14.07 3.27 32.31
N ASP A 239 14.28 1.95 32.30
CA ASP A 239 15.61 1.38 32.05
C ASP A 239 16.20 1.84 30.71
N LEU A 240 15.37 2.00 29.70
CA LEU A 240 15.81 2.47 28.39
C LEU A 240 16.50 3.85 28.43
N THR A 241 16.33 4.62 29.51
CA THR A 241 16.96 5.94 29.64
C THR A 241 18.36 5.88 30.27
N LYS A 242 18.82 4.71 30.70
CA LYS A 242 20.11 4.52 31.34
C LYS A 242 21.27 4.58 30.35
N PRO A 243 22.47 5.00 30.75
CA PRO A 243 23.63 5.16 29.85
C PRO A 243 24.02 3.88 29.09
N GLU A 244 23.79 2.69 29.68
CA GLU A 244 24.10 1.40 29.05
C GLU A 244 23.28 1.13 27.79
N TYR A 245 22.17 1.82 27.59
CA TYR A 245 21.34 1.71 26.38
C TYR A 245 21.64 2.77 25.32
N ALA A 246 22.71 3.56 25.49
CA ALA A 246 23.07 4.60 24.51
C ALA A 246 23.17 4.04 23.08
N LYS A 247 22.44 4.63 22.13
CA LYS A 247 22.37 4.22 20.71
C LYS A 247 22.01 2.75 20.53
N SER A 248 21.12 2.22 21.33
CA SER A 248 20.72 0.80 21.32
C SER A 248 19.29 0.56 20.83
N LEU A 249 18.49 1.60 20.68
CA LEU A 249 17.06 1.49 20.37
C LEU A 249 16.74 2.05 19.00
N VAL A 250 16.11 1.23 18.15
CA VAL A 250 15.43 1.69 16.93
C VAL A 250 13.98 2.00 17.27
N ILE A 251 13.55 3.21 16.97
CA ILE A 251 12.14 3.63 17.01
C ILE A 251 11.64 3.92 15.60
N MET A 252 10.32 4.02 15.43
CA MET A 252 9.69 4.45 14.19
C MET A 252 9.13 5.85 14.36
N ASP A 253 8.99 6.57 13.25
CA ASP A 253 8.42 7.92 13.25
C ASP A 253 6.94 7.86 13.65
N PRO A 254 6.56 8.48 14.77
CA PRO A 254 5.19 8.41 15.28
C PRO A 254 4.17 9.15 14.39
N ARG A 255 4.64 9.95 13.42
CA ARG A 255 3.76 10.67 12.48
C ARG A 255 3.28 9.76 11.33
N THR A 256 4.04 8.74 11.00
CA THR A 256 3.80 7.88 9.84
C THR A 256 3.53 6.43 10.23
N SER A 257 4.23 5.90 11.23
CA SER A 257 4.26 4.48 11.58
C SER A 257 3.41 4.12 12.80
N ALA A 258 2.64 3.03 12.71
CA ALA A 258 1.84 2.50 13.81
C ALA A 258 2.67 2.16 15.07
N PRO A 259 3.82 1.44 14.99
CA PRO A 259 4.67 1.22 16.15
C PRO A 259 5.26 2.50 16.75
N GLY A 260 5.59 3.48 15.93
CA GLY A 260 6.06 4.78 16.43
C GLY A 260 4.99 5.52 17.20
N LEU A 261 3.78 5.61 16.65
CA LEU A 261 2.62 6.20 17.30
C LEU A 261 2.24 5.42 18.57
N GLY A 262 2.25 4.08 18.48
CA GLY A 262 2.00 3.21 19.64
C GLY A 262 3.01 3.41 20.78
N PHE A 263 4.28 3.60 20.46
CA PHE A 263 5.31 3.87 21.47
C PHE A 263 5.14 5.26 22.11
N ALA A 264 4.82 6.27 21.32
CA ALA A 264 4.47 7.60 21.85
C ALA A 264 3.27 7.53 22.80
N ALA A 265 2.20 6.84 22.38
CA ALA A 265 1.02 6.60 23.20
C ALA A 265 1.34 5.81 24.48
N TRP A 266 2.19 4.78 24.38
CA TRP A 266 2.62 3.97 25.51
C TRP A 266 3.35 4.80 26.57
N THR A 267 4.33 5.59 26.15
CA THR A 267 5.04 6.48 27.07
C THR A 267 4.13 7.52 27.70
N LYS A 268 3.17 8.07 26.94
CA LYS A 268 2.15 8.99 27.49
C LYS A 268 1.26 8.31 28.53
N ALA A 269 0.83 7.08 28.28
CA ALA A 269 0.01 6.32 29.23
C ALA A 269 0.74 5.99 30.53
N VAL A 270 2.03 5.69 30.45
CA VAL A 270 2.84 5.33 31.65
C VAL A 270 3.28 6.56 32.44
N TYR A 271 3.75 7.60 31.75
CA TYR A 271 4.35 8.76 32.45
C TYR A 271 3.40 9.95 32.63
N GLY A 272 2.19 9.89 32.09
CA GLY A 272 1.21 10.97 32.22
C GLY A 272 1.78 12.31 31.74
N ASN A 273 1.86 13.31 32.63
CA ASN A 273 2.39 14.64 32.29
C ASN A 273 3.92 14.68 32.17
N GLU A 274 4.62 13.68 32.73
CA GLU A 274 6.09 13.60 32.72
C GLU A 274 6.66 12.93 31.45
N TYR A 275 5.82 12.53 30.49
CA TYR A 275 6.26 11.80 29.30
C TYR A 275 7.30 12.57 28.47
N LEU A 276 7.22 13.91 28.38
CA LEU A 276 8.24 14.71 27.66
C LEU A 276 9.59 14.73 28.39
N SER A 277 9.56 14.69 29.74
CA SER A 277 10.77 14.54 30.54
C SER A 277 11.41 13.16 30.30
N TYR A 278 10.59 12.11 30.21
CA TYR A 278 11.05 10.79 29.84
C TYR A 278 11.71 10.79 28.44
N TRP A 279 11.07 11.37 27.41
CA TRP A 279 11.62 11.42 26.06
C TRP A 279 12.97 12.14 25.99
N LYS A 280 13.15 13.24 26.72
CA LYS A 280 14.45 13.89 26.84
C LYS A 280 15.54 12.99 27.40
N ARG A 281 15.22 12.15 28.37
CA ARG A 281 16.16 11.16 28.93
C ARG A 281 16.38 9.97 27.99
N LEU A 282 15.38 9.61 27.19
CA LEU A 282 15.43 8.51 26.23
C LEU A 282 16.28 8.84 24.99
N MET A 283 16.35 10.11 24.57
CA MET A 283 17.03 10.52 23.34
C MET A 283 18.43 9.92 23.16
N PRO A 284 19.31 9.87 24.18
CA PRO A 284 20.65 9.27 24.03
C PRO A 284 20.61 7.79 23.66
N SER A 285 19.55 7.07 24.00
CA SER A 285 19.39 5.65 23.73
C SER A 285 18.89 5.35 22.31
N ILE A 286 18.31 6.34 21.65
CA ILE A 286 17.79 6.19 20.28
C ILE A 286 18.98 6.14 19.32
N LEU A 287 19.13 5.02 18.60
CA LEU A 287 20.07 4.89 17.50
C LEU A 287 19.57 5.65 16.26
N THR A 288 18.32 5.41 15.91
CA THR A 288 17.67 6.03 14.76
C THR A 288 16.16 5.98 14.88
N MET A 289 15.50 6.88 14.14
CA MET A 289 14.05 6.89 13.92
C MET A 289 13.78 6.52 12.45
N SER A 290 13.15 5.36 12.24
CA SER A 290 12.81 4.86 10.91
C SER A 290 11.45 5.36 10.46
N HIS A 291 11.27 5.54 9.15
CA HIS A 291 10.00 6.00 8.56
C HIS A 291 8.89 4.95 8.59
N SER A 292 9.22 3.65 8.61
CA SER A 292 8.26 2.54 8.65
C SER A 292 8.72 1.41 9.58
N TRP A 293 7.79 0.53 9.94
CA TRP A 293 8.10 -0.66 10.72
C TRP A 293 9.06 -1.58 9.97
N SER A 294 8.81 -1.88 8.70
CA SER A 294 9.65 -2.78 7.89
C SER A 294 11.10 -2.33 7.87
N ALA A 295 11.34 -1.03 7.63
CA ALA A 295 12.69 -0.47 7.62
C ALA A 295 13.36 -0.52 9.00
N GLY A 296 12.63 -0.16 10.06
CA GLY A 296 13.18 -0.15 11.42
C GLY A 296 13.43 -1.56 11.96
N TYR A 297 12.50 -2.47 11.75
CA TYR A 297 12.66 -3.87 12.17
C TYR A 297 13.77 -4.58 11.40
N GLY A 298 13.96 -4.22 10.13
CA GLY A 298 15.08 -4.67 9.31
C GLY A 298 16.44 -4.31 9.91
N LEU A 299 16.61 -3.10 10.47
CA LEU A 299 17.84 -2.70 11.18
C LEU A 299 18.09 -3.55 12.43
N PHE A 300 17.02 -3.85 13.19
CA PHE A 300 17.11 -4.73 14.37
C PHE A 300 17.56 -6.15 13.99
N THR A 301 16.93 -6.76 12.99
CA THR A 301 17.28 -8.12 12.55
C THR A 301 18.65 -8.19 11.85
N ALA A 302 19.11 -7.10 11.24
CA ALA A 302 20.47 -6.96 10.73
C ALA A 302 21.53 -6.82 11.85
N GLY A 303 21.10 -6.64 13.10
CA GLY A 303 22.01 -6.50 14.25
C GLY A 303 22.58 -5.10 14.43
N GLU A 304 22.00 -4.07 13.78
CA GLU A 304 22.43 -2.67 13.92
C GLU A 304 22.09 -2.10 15.29
N ALA A 305 21.03 -2.61 15.92
CA ALA A 305 20.63 -2.26 17.28
C ALA A 305 20.08 -3.47 18.03
N PRO A 306 20.36 -3.62 19.34
CA PRO A 306 19.84 -4.72 20.16
C PRO A 306 18.38 -4.59 20.57
N LEU A 307 17.77 -3.42 20.36
CA LEU A 307 16.41 -3.11 20.76
C LEU A 307 15.65 -2.42 19.64
N ALA A 308 14.39 -2.81 19.45
CA ALA A 308 13.48 -2.13 18.53
C ALA A 308 12.06 -2.10 19.09
N VAL A 309 11.33 -1.03 18.78
CA VAL A 309 9.87 -0.97 19.01
C VAL A 309 9.18 -1.87 17.99
N SER A 310 8.35 -2.82 18.47
CA SER A 310 7.57 -3.70 17.61
C SER A 310 6.38 -4.26 18.39
N TYR A 311 6.03 -5.52 18.18
CA TYR A 311 4.88 -6.18 18.81
C TYR A 311 5.32 -7.40 19.62
N THR A 312 4.54 -7.78 20.63
CA THR A 312 4.81 -9.03 21.39
C THR A 312 4.85 -10.24 20.48
N THR A 313 4.03 -10.23 19.45
CA THR A 313 3.87 -11.31 18.47
C THR A 313 5.01 -11.44 17.46
N SER A 314 5.87 -10.43 17.34
CA SER A 314 7.03 -10.46 16.41
C SER A 314 7.97 -11.63 16.69
N MET A 315 8.09 -12.07 17.96
CA MET A 315 8.91 -13.24 18.26
C MET A 315 8.39 -14.55 17.65
N ALA A 316 7.08 -14.67 17.41
CA ALA A 316 6.48 -15.87 16.83
C ALA A 316 7.02 -16.16 15.42
N TYR A 317 7.35 -15.13 14.65
CA TYR A 317 8.02 -15.23 13.36
C TYR A 317 9.38 -15.93 13.48
N HIS A 318 10.23 -15.46 14.37
CA HIS A 318 11.58 -15.99 14.56
C HIS A 318 11.56 -17.44 15.05
N ILE A 319 10.62 -17.77 15.93
CA ILE A 319 10.41 -19.16 16.38
C ILE A 319 9.97 -20.04 15.21
N ARG A 320 9.07 -19.56 14.38
CA ARG A 320 8.47 -20.32 13.29
C ARG A 320 9.43 -20.52 12.11
N TYR A 321 10.05 -19.45 11.63
CA TYR A 321 10.87 -19.47 10.41
C TYR A 321 12.36 -19.52 10.68
N ASP A 322 12.89 -18.72 11.58
CA ASP A 322 14.31 -18.66 11.88
C ASP A 322 14.75 -19.78 12.86
N LYS A 323 13.76 -20.48 13.45
CA LYS A 323 14.00 -21.56 14.43
C LYS A 323 14.85 -21.10 15.61
N THR A 324 14.67 -19.89 16.06
CA THR A 324 15.43 -19.28 17.14
C THR A 324 14.52 -18.57 18.13
N ASP A 325 14.93 -18.57 19.40
CA ASP A 325 14.36 -17.78 20.50
C ASP A 325 15.24 -16.58 20.86
N ARG A 326 16.21 -16.26 20.01
CA ARG A 326 17.14 -15.13 20.18
C ARG A 326 16.41 -13.81 20.36
N TYR A 327 15.35 -13.58 19.58
CA TYR A 327 14.63 -12.32 19.60
C TYR A 327 13.41 -12.42 20.52
N GLN A 328 13.44 -11.72 21.64
CA GLN A 328 12.39 -11.76 22.65
C GLN A 328 11.59 -10.47 22.72
N ALA A 329 10.30 -10.60 22.93
CA ALA A 329 9.42 -9.48 23.18
C ALA A 329 9.33 -9.21 24.68
N LEU A 330 9.62 -7.98 25.11
CA LEU A 330 9.61 -7.60 26.51
C LEU A 330 8.24 -7.05 26.92
N THR A 331 7.71 -7.60 28.01
CA THR A 331 6.52 -7.06 28.68
C THR A 331 6.91 -6.48 30.03
N PHE A 332 6.42 -5.27 30.32
CA PHE A 332 6.81 -4.54 31.50
C PHE A 332 5.72 -4.52 32.60
N ALA A 333 6.13 -4.34 33.84
CA ALA A 333 5.21 -4.31 34.96
C ALA A 333 4.22 -3.13 34.92
N GLU A 334 4.64 -2.00 34.36
CA GLU A 334 3.78 -0.83 34.09
C GLU A 334 2.68 -1.10 33.07
N GLY A 335 2.78 -2.18 32.31
CA GLY A 335 1.87 -2.61 31.27
C GLY A 335 2.39 -2.31 29.86
N ASN A 336 1.79 -2.95 28.86
CA ASN A 336 2.05 -2.69 27.45
C ASN A 336 0.81 -2.09 26.78
N MET A 337 1.03 -1.22 25.82
CA MET A 337 -0.03 -0.59 25.05
C MET A 337 -0.64 -1.60 24.08
N ILE A 338 -1.99 -1.70 24.04
CA ILE A 338 -2.67 -2.53 23.06
C ILE A 338 -2.52 -1.93 21.67
N ALA A 339 -2.29 -2.79 20.69
CA ALA A 339 -2.29 -2.48 19.25
C ALA A 339 -3.56 -3.06 18.64
N LEU A 340 -4.38 -2.21 18.06
CA LEU A 340 -5.59 -2.60 17.32
C LEU A 340 -5.50 -2.01 15.93
N GLU A 341 -5.74 -2.83 14.91
CA GLU A 341 -5.81 -2.38 13.53
C GLU A 341 -7.20 -2.63 12.94
N GLY A 342 -7.68 -1.65 12.22
CA GLY A 342 -9.00 -1.67 11.61
C GLY A 342 -8.98 -1.33 10.13
N MET A 343 -10.10 -1.65 9.51
CA MET A 343 -10.40 -1.32 8.13
C MET A 343 -11.74 -0.60 8.04
N GLY A 344 -11.92 0.26 7.05
CA GLY A 344 -13.17 1.01 6.90
C GLY A 344 -13.52 1.27 5.44
N VAL A 345 -14.82 1.42 5.17
CA VAL A 345 -15.35 1.78 3.86
C VAL A 345 -15.08 3.24 3.59
N VAL A 346 -14.46 3.56 2.47
CA VAL A 346 -14.23 4.94 2.06
C VAL A 346 -15.55 5.61 1.70
N LYS A 347 -15.76 6.80 2.21
CA LYS A 347 -16.97 7.60 1.89
C LYS A 347 -17.00 7.94 0.41
N ASN A 348 -18.12 7.64 -0.26
CA ASN A 348 -18.26 7.73 -1.71
C ASN A 348 -17.30 6.81 -2.50
N ALA A 349 -16.98 5.64 -1.96
CA ALA A 349 -16.18 4.62 -2.62
C ALA A 349 -16.69 4.31 -4.03
N PRO A 350 -15.81 4.24 -5.06
CA PRO A 350 -16.22 3.89 -6.43
C PRO A 350 -16.89 2.50 -6.52
N HIS A 351 -16.43 1.53 -5.72
CA HIS A 351 -16.92 0.14 -5.75
C HIS A 351 -17.47 -0.28 -4.38
N ARG A 352 -18.46 0.46 -3.86
CA ARG A 352 -19.01 0.29 -2.50
C ARG A 352 -19.43 -1.14 -2.19
N ALA A 353 -20.08 -1.84 -3.11
CA ALA A 353 -20.49 -3.23 -2.90
C ALA A 353 -19.30 -4.18 -2.72
N ALA A 354 -18.22 -3.97 -3.48
CA ALA A 354 -16.98 -4.72 -3.34
C ALA A 354 -16.25 -4.39 -2.02
N ALA A 355 -16.31 -3.12 -1.56
CA ALA A 355 -15.79 -2.72 -0.25
C ALA A 355 -16.49 -3.46 0.89
N HIS A 356 -17.82 -3.52 0.89
CA HIS A 356 -18.59 -4.27 1.88
C HIS A 356 -18.23 -5.76 1.85
N ALA A 357 -18.19 -6.37 0.64
CA ALA A 357 -17.83 -7.78 0.49
C ALA A 357 -16.40 -8.06 1.01
N PHE A 358 -15.46 -7.12 0.82
CA PHE A 358 -14.10 -7.26 1.32
C PHE A 358 -14.06 -7.24 2.85
N ILE A 359 -14.73 -6.29 3.50
CA ILE A 359 -14.80 -6.21 4.97
C ILE A 359 -15.47 -7.46 5.56
N ASP A 360 -16.57 -7.92 4.95
CA ASP A 360 -17.25 -9.15 5.40
C ASP A 360 -16.36 -10.38 5.28
N PHE A 361 -15.63 -10.48 4.17
CA PHE A 361 -14.68 -11.55 3.93
C PHE A 361 -13.52 -11.54 4.93
N MET A 362 -12.97 -10.36 5.22
CA MET A 362 -11.86 -10.20 6.15
C MET A 362 -12.16 -10.68 7.58
N LEU A 363 -13.42 -10.79 7.97
CA LEU A 363 -13.83 -11.37 9.27
C LEU A 363 -14.09 -12.88 9.22
N THR A 364 -14.04 -13.53 8.06
CA THR A 364 -14.21 -14.98 7.97
C THR A 364 -12.96 -15.70 8.48
N GLU A 365 -13.14 -16.94 8.97
CA GLU A 365 -12.00 -17.81 9.32
C GLU A 365 -11.02 -17.94 8.16
N LYS A 366 -11.54 -18.07 6.93
CA LYS A 366 -10.74 -18.23 5.71
C LYS A 366 -9.77 -17.07 5.45
N ALA A 367 -10.14 -15.83 5.80
CA ALA A 367 -9.24 -14.70 5.72
C ALA A 367 -8.35 -14.58 6.96
N GLN A 368 -8.94 -14.78 8.13
CA GLN A 368 -8.30 -14.53 9.42
C GLN A 368 -7.20 -15.56 9.78
N GLU A 369 -7.31 -16.80 9.29
CA GLU A 369 -6.27 -17.83 9.50
C GLU A 369 -4.94 -17.51 8.78
N VAL A 370 -4.94 -16.58 7.82
CA VAL A 370 -3.74 -16.13 7.12
C VAL A 370 -2.91 -15.21 8.03
N LEU A 371 -3.55 -14.41 8.88
CA LEU A 371 -2.89 -13.35 9.65
C LEU A 371 -1.84 -13.85 10.64
N PRO A 372 -2.08 -14.90 11.45
CA PRO A 372 -1.07 -15.37 12.40
C PRO A 372 0.21 -15.93 11.75
N GLU A 373 0.14 -16.38 10.50
CA GLU A 373 1.29 -16.97 9.78
C GLU A 373 2.04 -15.99 8.88
N THR A 374 1.46 -14.80 8.61
CA THR A 374 2.02 -13.83 7.67
C THR A 374 2.08 -12.40 8.22
N GLN A 375 1.02 -11.97 8.93
CA GLN A 375 0.97 -10.66 9.58
C GLN A 375 1.59 -10.69 10.98
N TRP A 376 1.64 -11.87 11.59
CA TRP A 376 2.15 -12.08 12.96
C TRP A 376 1.38 -11.26 13.99
N MET A 377 0.07 -11.17 13.83
CA MET A 377 -0.85 -10.54 14.78
C MET A 377 -1.92 -11.53 15.22
N TYR A 378 -2.54 -11.28 16.36
CA TYR A 378 -3.71 -12.04 16.77
C TYR A 378 -4.89 -11.70 15.85
N PRO A 379 -5.58 -12.71 15.26
CA PRO A 379 -6.75 -12.44 14.45
C PRO A 379 -7.89 -11.89 15.30
N ALA A 380 -8.73 -11.03 14.73
CA ALA A 380 -9.94 -10.57 15.39
C ALA A 380 -11.00 -11.67 15.52
N ASN A 381 -11.00 -12.65 14.61
CA ASN A 381 -11.89 -13.79 14.67
C ASN A 381 -11.38 -14.85 15.66
N THR A 382 -12.11 -15.02 16.75
CA THR A 382 -11.75 -15.95 17.86
C THR A 382 -11.87 -17.43 17.52
N ALA A 383 -12.48 -17.79 16.39
CA ALA A 383 -12.56 -19.19 15.94
C ALA A 383 -11.24 -19.68 15.33
N VAL A 384 -10.36 -18.75 14.94
CA VAL A 384 -9.06 -19.09 14.34
C VAL A 384 -8.12 -19.70 15.37
N GLN A 385 -7.58 -20.86 15.02
CA GLN A 385 -6.57 -21.51 15.84
C GLN A 385 -5.18 -20.89 15.58
N LEU A 386 -4.52 -20.49 16.66
CA LEU A 386 -3.18 -19.90 16.57
C LEU A 386 -2.12 -20.97 16.33
N PRO A 387 -1.08 -20.64 15.52
CA PRO A 387 0.09 -21.49 15.35
C PRO A 387 0.81 -21.77 16.67
N GLU A 388 1.54 -22.89 16.72
CA GLU A 388 2.30 -23.30 17.92
C GLU A 388 3.27 -22.22 18.40
N SER A 389 3.86 -21.45 17.48
CA SER A 389 4.78 -20.34 17.79
C SER A 389 4.16 -19.21 18.62
N PHE A 390 2.82 -19.10 18.62
CA PHE A 390 2.13 -18.10 19.45
C PHE A 390 2.01 -18.51 20.93
N LYS A 391 2.22 -19.78 21.26
CA LYS A 391 2.15 -20.24 22.66
C LYS A 391 3.21 -19.63 23.57
N THR A 392 4.32 -19.22 22.99
CA THR A 392 5.44 -18.61 23.72
C THR A 392 5.39 -17.09 23.73
N VAL A 393 4.48 -16.48 22.98
CA VAL A 393 4.32 -15.01 22.94
C VAL A 393 3.86 -14.53 24.32
N PRO A 394 4.61 -13.61 24.95
CA PRO A 394 4.25 -13.12 26.28
C PRO A 394 3.01 -12.22 26.22
N MET A 395 2.06 -12.49 27.11
CA MET A 395 0.90 -11.62 27.31
C MET A 395 1.19 -10.63 28.42
N PRO A 396 1.03 -9.33 28.19
CA PRO A 396 1.22 -8.33 29.26
C PRO A 396 0.25 -8.55 30.43
N LYS A 397 0.73 -8.34 31.65
CA LYS A 397 -0.11 -8.42 32.85
C LYS A 397 -1.13 -7.27 32.94
N LYS A 398 -0.84 -6.16 32.27
CA LYS A 398 -1.69 -4.97 32.23
C LYS A 398 -1.74 -4.44 30.80
N SER A 399 -2.94 -4.32 30.25
CA SER A 399 -3.21 -3.66 28.98
C SER A 399 -3.39 -2.16 29.23
N LEU A 400 -2.73 -1.35 28.43
CA LEU A 400 -2.83 0.11 28.44
C LEU A 400 -3.57 0.59 27.21
N THR A 401 -4.34 1.66 27.38
CA THR A 401 -5.03 2.38 26.31
C THR A 401 -4.99 3.87 26.61
N ILE A 402 -5.01 4.70 25.56
CA ILE A 402 -5.32 6.14 25.63
C ILE A 402 -6.21 6.51 24.44
N SER A 403 -6.82 7.68 24.49
CA SER A 403 -7.61 8.19 23.36
C SER A 403 -6.70 8.56 22.17
N GLY A 404 -7.28 8.56 20.96
CA GLY A 404 -6.57 9.01 19.75
C GLY A 404 -6.11 10.45 19.86
N THR A 405 -6.95 11.32 20.43
CA THR A 405 -6.63 12.75 20.65
C THR A 405 -5.44 12.93 21.62
N GLU A 406 -5.37 12.13 22.69
CA GLU A 406 -4.20 12.16 23.61
C GLU A 406 -2.93 11.67 22.90
N ALA A 407 -3.04 10.61 22.08
CA ALA A 407 -1.91 10.09 21.31
C ALA A 407 -1.41 11.11 20.31
N GLU A 408 -2.29 11.75 19.54
CA GLU A 408 -1.92 12.77 18.54
C GLU A 408 -1.25 13.98 19.21
N THR A 409 -1.82 14.48 20.30
CA THR A 409 -1.23 15.58 21.08
C THR A 409 0.16 15.20 21.64
N ALA A 410 0.34 13.96 22.06
CA ALA A 410 1.63 13.49 22.55
C ALA A 410 2.67 13.44 21.43
N VAL A 411 2.30 13.00 20.22
CA VAL A 411 3.19 12.96 19.06
C VAL A 411 3.74 14.34 18.73
N ASP A 412 2.89 15.35 18.59
CA ASP A 412 3.32 16.72 18.23
C ASP A 412 4.33 17.28 19.23
N ALA A 413 4.07 17.04 20.51
CA ALA A 413 4.98 17.49 21.57
C ALA A 413 6.30 16.70 21.63
N ILE A 414 6.26 15.37 21.36
CA ILE A 414 7.47 14.52 21.29
C ILE A 414 8.35 14.93 20.10
N ILE A 415 7.78 15.13 18.94
CA ILE A 415 8.54 15.59 17.75
C ILE A 415 9.25 16.91 18.08
N SER A 416 8.59 17.85 18.73
CA SER A 416 9.22 19.11 19.15
C SER A 416 10.39 18.92 20.14
N VAL A 417 10.49 17.77 20.81
CA VAL A 417 11.64 17.41 21.66
C VAL A 417 12.75 16.77 20.82
N LEU A 418 12.40 15.91 19.85
CA LEU A 418 13.37 15.18 19.03
C LEU A 418 14.07 16.06 17.99
N GLU A 419 13.47 17.18 17.57
CA GLU A 419 14.01 18.10 16.58
C GLU A 419 14.97 19.17 17.21
N LYS A 420 15.14 19.17 18.53
CA LYS A 420 16.07 20.09 19.26
C LYS A 420 17.40 19.43 19.52
#